data_0f85313d10a2ed247bb730001080e6c0
#
_entry.id   0f85313d10a2ed247bb730001080e6c0
#
_cell.length_a   1.000
_cell.length_b   1.000
_cell.length_c   1.000
_cell.angle_alpha   90.00
_cell.angle_beta   90.00
_cell.angle_gamma   90.00
#
_symmetry.space_group_name_H-M   'P 1'
#
loop_
_entity.id
_entity.type
_entity.pdbx_description
1 polymer ?
#
loop_
_entity_poly.entity_id
_entity_poly.type
_entity_poly.pdbx_seq_one_letter_code
_entity_poly.pdbx_strand_id
1 'polypeptide(L)'
;MNDPASPQPTALPTNVLKGFLLAAAGLLLFACMDSTTKYLTAHYNVPTVVAMRYIVHCLLMLVILAPRHSNKLITTQRTGLVILRAAVLTMASLFIGLALQRMPLAETTAINFLAPTLIALFAGSLLGEQIGGLGWAAVITGFIGVLLIARPGSGLDAWGIVFALGAAVANAAYQVLSRLLASTERAITLLFYTALIGTIVFGLALPWFWENKTPSTPEIILFIGMGTFGGLGHYLFTLAYRYAPASVLAPMTYLQLLWAGLLGWIIFDSTPDTWGITGMVIIAASGLLIALKSRLNKH
;
A
#
# COMPACT_ATOMS: atom_id res chain seq x y z
N MET A 1 12.67 -35.97 -38.01
CA MET A 1 13.18 -35.29 -36.79
C MET A 1 12.03 -34.42 -36.29
N ASN A 2 11.29 -34.91 -35.30
CA ASN A 2 10.18 -34.19 -34.69
C ASN A 2 10.73 -33.32 -33.59
N ASP A 3 10.58 -31.99 -33.74
CA ASP A 3 10.92 -31.01 -32.74
C ASP A 3 9.93 -31.14 -31.57
N PRO A 4 10.39 -31.30 -30.31
CA PRO A 4 9.50 -31.40 -29.18
C PRO A 4 8.83 -30.03 -28.93
N ALA A 5 7.51 -29.99 -29.12
CA ALA A 5 6.66 -28.84 -28.87
C ALA A 5 7.00 -28.19 -27.52
N SER A 6 7.40 -26.93 -27.57
CA SER A 6 7.55 -26.06 -26.40
C SER A 6 6.26 -26.13 -25.55
N PRO A 7 6.34 -26.31 -24.22
CA PRO A 7 5.17 -26.34 -23.37
C PRO A 7 4.42 -25.01 -23.48
N GLN A 8 3.22 -25.04 -24.04
CA GLN A 8 2.32 -23.90 -24.06
C GLN A 8 2.02 -23.49 -22.60
N PRO A 9 2.08 -22.21 -22.26
CA PRO A 9 1.70 -21.76 -20.92
C PRO A 9 0.22 -22.13 -20.69
N THR A 10 -0.01 -23.03 -19.74
CA THR A 10 -1.35 -23.43 -19.31
C THR A 10 -2.13 -22.17 -18.92
N ALA A 11 -3.17 -21.86 -19.69
CA ALA A 11 -4.09 -20.77 -19.38
C ALA A 11 -4.65 -20.99 -17.98
N LEU A 12 -4.31 -20.10 -17.05
CA LEU A 12 -4.87 -20.11 -15.69
C LEU A 12 -6.40 -20.02 -15.80
N PRO A 13 -7.16 -20.82 -15.03
CA PRO A 13 -8.61 -20.73 -15.04
C PRO A 13 -9.03 -19.34 -14.57
N THR A 14 -9.44 -18.49 -15.49
CA THR A 14 -9.76 -17.08 -15.25
C THR A 14 -11.20 -16.95 -14.75
N ASN A 15 -11.38 -17.04 -13.45
CA ASN A 15 -12.59 -16.51 -12.83
C ASN A 15 -12.36 -15.04 -12.47
N VAL A 16 -12.39 -14.17 -13.48
CA VAL A 16 -12.09 -12.74 -13.38
C VAL A 16 -13.00 -12.07 -12.34
N LEU A 17 -14.27 -12.49 -12.26
CA LEU A 17 -15.20 -11.96 -11.25
C LEU A 17 -14.72 -12.27 -9.81
N LYS A 18 -14.23 -13.50 -9.57
CA LYS A 18 -13.69 -13.88 -8.26
C LYS A 18 -12.44 -13.05 -7.91
N GLY A 19 -11.54 -12.86 -8.89
CA GLY A 19 -10.37 -12.00 -8.74
C GLY A 19 -10.77 -10.55 -8.40
N PHE A 20 -11.77 -10.01 -9.10
CA PHE A 20 -12.34 -8.70 -8.85
C PHE A 20 -12.89 -8.58 -7.41
N LEU A 21 -13.74 -9.50 -6.97
CA LEU A 21 -14.34 -9.47 -5.64
C LEU A 21 -13.29 -9.58 -4.52
N LEU A 22 -12.28 -10.44 -4.70
CA LEU A 22 -11.18 -10.58 -3.74
C LEU A 22 -10.34 -9.30 -3.65
N ALA A 23 -10.05 -8.67 -4.78
CA ALA A 23 -9.33 -7.40 -4.80
C ALA A 23 -10.15 -6.27 -4.15
N ALA A 24 -11.43 -6.14 -4.51
CA ALA A 24 -12.33 -5.14 -3.92
C ALA A 24 -12.44 -5.29 -2.39
N ALA A 25 -12.58 -6.51 -1.90
CA ALA A 25 -12.59 -6.79 -0.46
C ALA A 25 -11.26 -6.45 0.21
N GLY A 26 -10.12 -6.81 -0.42
CA GLY A 26 -8.78 -6.45 0.08
C GLY A 26 -8.57 -4.94 0.17
N LEU A 27 -8.99 -4.19 -0.84
CA LEU A 27 -8.89 -2.72 -0.88
C LEU A 27 -9.82 -2.05 0.14
N LEU A 28 -11.01 -2.61 0.38
CA LEU A 28 -11.89 -2.17 1.48
C LEU A 28 -11.21 -2.37 2.84
N LEU A 29 -10.56 -3.52 3.07
CA LEU A 29 -9.84 -3.78 4.31
C LEU A 29 -8.66 -2.80 4.50
N PHE A 30 -7.95 -2.43 3.44
CA PHE A 30 -6.92 -1.38 3.52
C PHE A 30 -7.53 -0.02 3.89
N ALA A 31 -8.66 0.36 3.31
CA ALA A 31 -9.34 1.59 3.67
C ALA A 31 -9.84 1.57 5.13
N CYS A 32 -10.34 0.42 5.62
CA CYS A 32 -10.68 0.23 7.03
C CYS A 32 -9.46 0.34 7.94
N MET A 33 -8.32 -0.24 7.54
CA MET A 33 -7.04 -0.10 8.26
C MET A 33 -6.62 1.37 8.36
N ASP A 34 -6.67 2.11 7.25
CA ASP A 34 -6.29 3.52 7.20
C ASP A 34 -7.24 4.39 8.03
N SER A 35 -8.56 4.12 7.98
CA SER A 35 -9.56 4.79 8.82
C SER A 35 -9.32 4.53 10.30
N THR A 36 -9.04 3.28 10.67
CA THR A 36 -8.71 2.91 12.05
C THR A 36 -7.40 3.57 12.49
N THR A 37 -6.39 3.61 11.62
CA THR A 37 -5.13 4.32 11.86
C THR A 37 -5.41 5.79 12.15
N LYS A 38 -6.21 6.46 11.29
CA LYS A 38 -6.57 7.87 11.47
C LYS A 38 -7.27 8.11 12.81
N TYR A 39 -8.22 7.27 13.19
CA TYR A 39 -8.91 7.38 14.48
C TYR A 39 -7.95 7.21 15.65
N LEU A 40 -7.12 6.17 15.63
CA LEU A 40 -6.19 5.88 16.73
C LEU A 40 -5.08 6.93 16.85
N THR A 41 -4.59 7.49 15.75
CA THR A 41 -3.54 8.53 15.77
C THR A 41 -4.05 9.88 16.26
N ALA A 42 -5.36 10.08 16.40
CA ALA A 42 -5.94 11.21 17.11
C ALA A 42 -5.86 11.06 18.65
N HIS A 43 -5.65 9.83 19.15
CA HIS A 43 -5.69 9.50 20.58
C HIS A 43 -4.36 8.96 21.12
N TYR A 44 -3.47 8.47 20.26
CA TYR A 44 -2.19 7.86 20.56
C TYR A 44 -1.10 8.37 19.63
N ASN A 45 0.14 8.37 20.09
CA ASN A 45 1.29 8.67 19.25
C ASN A 45 1.36 7.74 18.05
N VAL A 46 1.68 8.28 16.88
CA VAL A 46 1.78 7.52 15.63
C VAL A 46 2.71 6.31 15.74
N PRO A 47 3.93 6.41 16.34
CA PRO A 47 4.79 5.24 16.54
C PRO A 47 4.11 4.11 17.32
N THR A 48 3.33 4.43 18.38
CA THR A 48 2.57 3.45 19.16
C THR A 48 1.51 2.74 18.30
N VAL A 49 0.76 3.50 17.51
CA VAL A 49 -0.28 2.95 16.62
C VAL A 49 0.36 2.01 15.58
N VAL A 50 1.47 2.43 14.97
CA VAL A 50 2.20 1.62 13.98
C VAL A 50 2.83 0.39 14.63
N ALA A 51 3.39 0.50 15.85
CA ALA A 51 3.91 -0.64 16.63
C ALA A 51 2.83 -1.71 16.84
N MET A 52 1.67 -1.30 17.38
CA MET A 52 0.57 -2.22 17.64
C MET A 52 0.07 -2.91 16.38
N ARG A 53 -0.02 -2.18 15.26
CA ARG A 53 -0.37 -2.79 13.97
C ARG A 53 0.59 -3.89 13.55
N TYR A 54 1.90 -3.64 13.62
CA TYR A 54 2.91 -4.62 13.23
C TYR A 54 2.98 -5.80 14.20
N ILE A 55 2.86 -5.56 15.51
CA ILE A 55 2.81 -6.61 16.54
C ILE A 55 1.63 -7.55 16.27
N VAL A 56 0.43 -7.01 16.11
CA VAL A 56 -0.77 -7.83 15.83
C VAL A 56 -0.61 -8.57 14.51
N HIS A 57 -0.14 -7.91 13.44
CA HIS A 57 0.09 -8.56 12.15
C HIS A 57 1.13 -9.70 12.28
N CYS A 58 2.23 -9.48 12.98
CA CYS A 58 3.26 -10.49 13.21
C CYS A 58 2.71 -11.69 14.02
N LEU A 59 1.97 -11.43 15.09
CA LEU A 59 1.32 -12.47 15.89
C LEU A 59 0.34 -13.30 15.06
N LEU A 60 -0.50 -12.66 14.26
CA LEU A 60 -1.42 -13.36 13.36
C LEU A 60 -0.68 -14.24 12.35
N MET A 61 0.42 -13.74 11.76
CA MET A 61 1.24 -14.55 10.85
C MET A 61 1.89 -15.73 11.57
N LEU A 62 2.40 -15.55 12.79
CA LEU A 62 2.98 -16.64 13.58
C LEU A 62 1.92 -17.68 13.95
N VAL A 63 0.76 -17.26 14.44
CA VAL A 63 -0.29 -18.19 14.87
C VAL A 63 -0.91 -18.96 13.70
N ILE A 64 -1.17 -18.28 12.56
CA ILE A 64 -1.88 -18.90 11.43
C ILE A 64 -0.94 -19.63 10.47
N LEU A 65 0.24 -19.07 10.20
CA LEU A 65 1.12 -19.54 9.13
C LEU A 65 2.32 -20.34 9.62
N ALA A 66 2.86 -20.04 10.80
CA ALA A 66 4.01 -20.78 11.31
C ALA A 66 3.76 -22.29 11.48
N PRO A 67 2.59 -22.76 11.97
CA PRO A 67 2.32 -24.19 12.09
C PRO A 67 2.34 -24.95 10.76
N ARG A 68 2.04 -24.23 9.65
CA ARG A 68 1.94 -24.84 8.31
C ARG A 68 3.16 -24.61 7.42
N HIS A 69 4.00 -23.61 7.73
CA HIS A 69 5.04 -23.12 6.82
C HIS A 69 6.34 -22.72 7.53
N SER A 70 6.66 -23.22 8.72
CA SER A 70 7.74 -22.74 9.60
C SER A 70 9.05 -22.36 8.87
N ASN A 71 9.68 -23.29 8.17
CA ASN A 71 10.94 -23.04 7.45
C ASN A 71 10.76 -22.13 6.22
N LYS A 72 9.58 -22.13 5.63
CA LYS A 72 9.28 -21.32 4.42
C LYS A 72 9.05 -19.84 4.73
N LEU A 73 8.80 -19.50 5.99
CA LEU A 73 8.62 -18.10 6.42
C LEU A 73 9.94 -17.34 6.48
N ILE A 74 11.01 -18.02 6.91
CA ILE A 74 12.30 -17.38 7.18
C ILE A 74 13.34 -17.59 6.09
N THR A 75 13.16 -18.59 5.21
CA THR A 75 14.14 -18.89 4.16
C THR A 75 14.07 -17.83 3.06
N THR A 76 15.17 -17.13 2.83
CA THR A 76 15.33 -16.09 1.80
C THR A 76 16.65 -16.27 1.08
N GLN A 77 16.68 -15.94 -0.22
CA GLN A 77 17.89 -15.95 -1.05
C GLN A 77 18.62 -14.60 -1.03
N ARG A 78 17.88 -13.50 -0.77
CA ARG A 78 18.39 -12.11 -0.81
C ARG A 78 18.04 -11.36 0.46
N THR A 79 18.48 -11.85 1.60
CA THR A 79 18.12 -11.34 2.94
C THR A 79 18.25 -9.83 3.07
N GLY A 80 19.36 -9.22 2.59
CA GLY A 80 19.58 -7.77 2.68
C GLY A 80 18.52 -6.96 1.96
N LEU A 81 18.13 -7.37 0.74
CA LEU A 81 17.06 -6.69 -0.02
C LEU A 81 15.67 -6.93 0.60
N VAL A 82 15.42 -8.09 1.19
CA VAL A 82 14.17 -8.39 1.90
C VAL A 82 14.04 -7.51 3.14
N ILE A 83 15.12 -7.35 3.92
CA ILE A 83 15.16 -6.44 5.08
C ILE A 83 14.99 -4.99 4.63
N LEU A 84 15.69 -4.55 3.59
CA LEU A 84 15.56 -3.19 3.05
C LEU A 84 14.12 -2.90 2.61
N ARG A 85 13.48 -3.84 1.89
CA ARG A 85 12.08 -3.73 1.48
C ARG A 85 11.14 -3.59 2.70
N ALA A 86 11.36 -4.40 3.72
CA ALA A 86 10.58 -4.35 4.95
C ALA A 86 10.77 -3.01 5.68
N ALA A 87 12.02 -2.53 5.80
CA ALA A 87 12.34 -1.25 6.42
C ALA A 87 11.70 -0.06 5.68
N VAL A 88 11.75 -0.07 4.34
CA VAL A 88 11.13 0.97 3.51
C VAL A 88 9.61 0.98 3.69
N LEU A 89 8.93 -0.18 3.75
CA LEU A 89 7.49 -0.21 4.03
C LEU A 89 7.18 0.21 5.47
N THR A 90 8.05 -0.10 6.42
CA THR A 90 7.95 0.35 7.80
C THR A 90 8.01 1.89 7.90
N MET A 91 8.91 2.50 7.13
CA MET A 91 9.00 3.96 6.99
C MET A 91 7.75 4.55 6.30
N ALA A 92 7.28 3.93 5.22
CA ALA A 92 6.04 4.34 4.55
C ALA A 92 4.85 4.32 5.52
N SER A 93 4.79 3.32 6.40
CA SER A 93 3.76 3.19 7.43
C SER A 93 3.80 4.29 8.48
N LEU A 94 5.00 4.72 8.86
CA LEU A 94 5.17 5.87 9.76
C LEU A 94 4.67 7.16 9.09
N PHE A 95 5.12 7.40 7.87
CA PHE A 95 4.75 8.60 7.13
C PHE A 95 3.24 8.66 6.84
N ILE A 96 2.62 7.55 6.45
CA ILE A 96 1.16 7.55 6.23
C ILE A 96 0.40 7.79 7.55
N GLY A 97 0.87 7.23 8.68
CA GLY A 97 0.29 7.48 9.99
C GLY A 97 0.40 8.96 10.40
N LEU A 98 1.56 9.60 10.20
CA LEU A 98 1.78 11.02 10.45
C LEU A 98 0.92 11.91 9.54
N ALA A 99 0.74 11.52 8.28
CA ALA A 99 -0.15 12.23 7.36
C ALA A 99 -1.62 12.09 7.78
N LEU A 100 -2.09 10.89 8.09
CA LEU A 100 -3.46 10.62 8.54
C LEU A 100 -3.81 11.33 9.86
N GLN A 101 -2.84 11.51 10.74
CA GLN A 101 -3.03 12.29 11.97
C GLN A 101 -3.37 13.77 11.66
N ARG A 102 -2.82 14.32 10.57
CA ARG A 102 -2.87 15.75 10.24
C ARG A 102 -3.84 16.10 9.12
N MET A 103 -4.19 15.15 8.27
CA MET A 103 -4.97 15.38 7.07
C MET A 103 -6.19 14.45 6.99
N PRO A 104 -7.22 14.82 6.23
CA PRO A 104 -8.34 13.94 5.92
C PRO A 104 -7.89 12.65 5.21
N LEU A 105 -8.71 11.60 5.35
CA LEU A 105 -8.39 10.26 4.84
C LEU A 105 -8.28 10.22 3.32
N ALA A 106 -9.23 10.85 2.62
CA ALA A 106 -9.31 10.81 1.16
C ALA A 106 -8.13 11.51 0.49
N GLU A 107 -7.77 12.72 0.96
CA GLU A 107 -6.66 13.51 0.43
C GLU A 107 -5.32 12.84 0.71
N THR A 108 -5.13 12.29 1.92
CA THR A 108 -3.93 11.53 2.28
C THR A 108 -3.77 10.32 1.37
N THR A 109 -4.84 9.55 1.17
CA THR A 109 -4.85 8.39 0.28
C THR A 109 -4.56 8.79 -1.16
N ALA A 110 -5.16 9.87 -1.65
CA ALA A 110 -4.96 10.36 -3.01
C ALA A 110 -3.49 10.73 -3.28
N ILE A 111 -2.86 11.47 -2.36
CA ILE A 111 -1.44 11.83 -2.50
C ILE A 111 -0.56 10.57 -2.49
N ASN A 112 -0.86 9.58 -1.65
CA ASN A 112 -0.13 8.31 -1.63
C ASN A 112 -0.28 7.54 -2.96
N PHE A 113 -1.39 7.69 -3.68
CA PHE A 113 -1.60 7.15 -5.04
C PHE A 113 -0.75 7.82 -6.13
N LEU A 114 0.12 8.78 -5.79
CA LEU A 114 1.21 9.20 -6.67
C LEU A 114 2.29 8.11 -6.83
N ALA A 115 2.34 7.10 -5.95
CA ALA A 115 3.33 6.03 -5.98
C ALA A 115 3.48 5.34 -7.35
N PRO A 116 2.42 4.95 -8.10
CA PRO A 116 2.56 4.36 -9.44
C PRO A 116 3.29 5.29 -10.42
N THR A 117 3.06 6.59 -10.33
CA THR A 117 3.72 7.61 -11.15
C THR A 117 5.21 7.71 -10.80
N LEU A 118 5.54 7.68 -9.51
CA LEU A 118 6.92 7.65 -9.03
C LEU A 118 7.64 6.36 -9.40
N ILE A 119 6.94 5.21 -9.40
CA ILE A 119 7.52 3.94 -9.88
C ILE A 119 7.93 4.06 -11.33
N ALA A 120 7.12 4.66 -12.20
CA ALA A 120 7.48 4.88 -13.59
C ALA A 120 8.74 5.75 -13.72
N LEU A 121 8.90 6.77 -12.87
CA LEU A 121 10.07 7.63 -12.81
C LEU A 121 11.31 6.87 -12.34
N PHE A 122 11.21 6.07 -11.28
CA PHE A 122 12.32 5.28 -10.73
C PHE A 122 12.71 4.11 -11.63
N ALA A 123 11.74 3.47 -12.30
CA ALA A 123 12.02 2.38 -13.23
C ALA A 123 12.93 2.83 -14.39
N GLY A 124 12.78 4.07 -14.84
CA GLY A 124 13.66 4.65 -15.85
C GLY A 124 15.12 4.71 -15.40
N SER A 125 15.38 5.19 -14.20
CA SER A 125 16.72 5.36 -13.67
C SER A 125 17.35 4.07 -13.12
N LEU A 126 16.55 3.18 -12.51
CA LEU A 126 17.05 1.97 -11.85
C LEU A 126 17.09 0.73 -12.76
N LEU A 127 16.21 0.65 -13.74
CA LEU A 127 16.08 -0.51 -14.65
C LEU A 127 16.55 -0.19 -16.06
N GLY A 128 17.03 1.03 -16.34
CA GLY A 128 17.46 1.47 -17.68
C GLY A 128 16.31 1.57 -18.69
N GLU A 129 15.07 1.56 -18.24
CA GLU A 129 13.89 1.71 -19.10
C GLU A 129 13.72 3.19 -19.48
N GLN A 130 13.54 3.49 -20.76
CA GLN A 130 13.28 4.87 -21.20
C GLN A 130 11.84 5.28 -20.84
N ILE A 131 11.73 6.40 -20.13
CA ILE A 131 10.44 7.03 -19.86
C ILE A 131 10.00 7.72 -21.15
N GLY A 132 9.21 7.05 -21.99
CA GLY A 132 8.66 7.68 -23.22
C GLY A 132 7.70 8.84 -22.87
N GLY A 133 7.30 9.60 -23.91
CA GLY A 133 6.45 10.80 -23.75
C GLY A 133 5.18 10.56 -22.93
N LEU A 134 4.49 9.42 -23.09
CA LEU A 134 3.31 9.08 -22.29
C LEU A 134 3.63 8.89 -20.80
N GLY A 135 4.83 8.35 -20.47
CA GLY A 135 5.28 8.24 -19.08
C GLY A 135 5.53 9.61 -18.44
N TRP A 136 6.18 10.53 -19.17
CA TRP A 136 6.35 11.91 -18.71
C TRP A 136 5.02 12.65 -18.58
N ALA A 137 4.09 12.47 -19.52
CA ALA A 137 2.74 13.04 -19.42
C ALA A 137 2.04 12.57 -18.12
N ALA A 138 2.11 11.28 -17.81
CA ALA A 138 1.54 10.74 -16.58
C ALA A 138 2.22 11.33 -15.32
N VAL A 139 3.56 11.45 -15.30
CA VAL A 139 4.29 12.08 -14.18
C VAL A 139 3.80 13.52 -13.96
N ILE A 140 3.79 14.34 -15.00
CA ILE A 140 3.36 15.74 -14.92
C ILE A 140 1.90 15.82 -14.47
N THR A 141 1.02 15.04 -15.06
CA THR A 141 -0.40 15.00 -14.70
C THR A 141 -0.62 14.60 -13.24
N GLY A 142 0.10 13.58 -12.75
CA GLY A 142 0.03 13.16 -11.36
C GLY A 142 0.47 14.26 -10.38
N PHE A 143 1.55 14.97 -10.69
CA PHE A 143 1.98 16.12 -9.88
C PHE A 143 0.99 17.28 -9.92
N ILE A 144 0.36 17.59 -11.06
CA ILE A 144 -0.72 18.59 -11.15
C ILE A 144 -1.87 18.21 -10.22
N GLY A 145 -2.27 16.92 -10.19
CA GLY A 145 -3.30 16.46 -9.28
C GLY A 145 -2.94 16.67 -7.79
N VAL A 146 -1.68 16.39 -7.40
CA VAL A 146 -1.21 16.70 -6.04
C VAL A 146 -1.24 18.20 -5.74
N LEU A 147 -0.80 19.05 -6.66
CA LEU A 147 -0.83 20.51 -6.48
C LEU A 147 -2.27 21.05 -6.31
N LEU A 148 -3.25 20.46 -6.99
CA LEU A 148 -4.65 20.82 -6.80
C LEU A 148 -5.19 20.44 -5.43
N ILE A 149 -4.77 19.29 -4.88
CA ILE A 149 -5.12 18.87 -3.52
C ILE A 149 -4.42 19.75 -2.49
N ALA A 150 -3.12 19.98 -2.65
CA ALA A 150 -2.25 20.66 -1.70
C ALA A 150 -2.21 22.19 -1.85
N ARG A 151 -3.08 22.76 -2.67
CA ARG A 151 -3.07 24.18 -3.01
C ARG A 151 -3.21 25.11 -1.78
N PRO A 152 -2.67 26.34 -1.84
CA PRO A 152 -2.93 27.34 -0.82
C PRO A 152 -4.45 27.56 -0.62
N GLY A 153 -4.90 27.62 0.62
CA GLY A 153 -6.32 27.77 0.95
C GLY A 153 -7.13 26.46 0.97
N SER A 154 -6.51 25.30 0.72
CA SER A 154 -7.17 23.99 0.90
C SER A 154 -7.51 23.67 2.35
N GLY A 155 -6.91 24.36 3.32
CA GLY A 155 -7.03 24.05 4.75
C GLY A 155 -6.21 22.84 5.20
N LEU A 156 -5.46 22.21 4.30
CA LEU A 156 -4.63 21.03 4.63
C LEU A 156 -3.34 21.45 5.34
N ASP A 157 -2.94 20.61 6.30
CA ASP A 157 -1.68 20.79 7.04
C ASP A 157 -0.47 20.53 6.14
N ALA A 158 0.48 21.48 6.08
CA ALA A 158 1.64 21.40 5.21
C ALA A 158 2.56 20.21 5.57
N TRP A 159 2.73 19.89 6.86
CA TRP A 159 3.48 18.72 7.29
C TRP A 159 2.76 17.43 6.93
N GLY A 160 1.41 17.43 7.00
CA GLY A 160 0.60 16.32 6.53
C GLY A 160 0.85 16.00 5.05
N ILE A 161 0.93 17.04 4.20
CA ILE A 161 1.28 16.90 2.77
C ILE A 161 2.69 16.34 2.60
N VAL A 162 3.68 16.87 3.33
CA VAL A 162 5.08 16.39 3.27
C VAL A 162 5.15 14.92 3.67
N PHE A 163 4.46 14.50 4.74
CA PHE A 163 4.42 13.11 5.15
C PHE A 163 3.70 12.22 4.14
N ALA A 164 2.60 12.67 3.53
CA ALA A 164 1.90 11.93 2.49
C ALA A 164 2.78 11.72 1.24
N LEU A 165 3.53 12.74 0.83
CA LEU A 165 4.52 12.63 -0.26
C LEU A 165 5.67 11.69 0.11
N GLY A 166 6.19 11.78 1.35
CA GLY A 166 7.18 10.85 1.87
C GLY A 166 6.69 9.40 1.85
N ALA A 167 5.43 9.18 2.23
CA ALA A 167 4.78 7.89 2.14
C ALA A 167 4.69 7.38 0.70
N ALA A 168 4.31 8.24 -0.26
CA ALA A 168 4.24 7.90 -1.68
C ALA A 168 5.60 7.47 -2.25
N VAL A 169 6.68 8.21 -1.91
CA VAL A 169 8.06 7.88 -2.31
C VAL A 169 8.49 6.54 -1.71
N ALA A 170 8.30 6.35 -0.41
CA ALA A 170 8.66 5.11 0.28
C ALA A 170 7.82 3.93 -0.25
N ASN A 171 6.53 4.12 -0.53
CA ASN A 171 5.67 3.10 -1.12
C ASN A 171 6.11 2.75 -2.55
N ALA A 172 6.51 3.73 -3.36
CA ALA A 172 7.09 3.48 -4.68
C ALA A 172 8.38 2.64 -4.59
N ALA A 173 9.30 2.99 -3.71
CA ALA A 173 10.53 2.23 -3.47
C ALA A 173 10.22 0.80 -2.99
N TYR A 174 9.28 0.63 -2.05
CA TYR A 174 8.80 -0.67 -1.60
C TYR A 174 8.26 -1.53 -2.76
N GLN A 175 7.48 -0.95 -3.66
CA GLN A 175 6.92 -1.67 -4.80
C GLN A 175 7.99 -2.07 -5.81
N VAL A 176 8.99 -1.20 -6.08
CA VAL A 176 10.15 -1.53 -6.92
C VAL A 176 10.95 -2.70 -6.32
N LEU A 177 11.27 -2.64 -5.02
CA LEU A 177 11.95 -3.74 -4.32
C LEU A 177 11.12 -5.02 -4.32
N SER A 178 9.81 -4.92 -4.15
CA SER A 178 8.89 -6.06 -4.24
C SER A 178 8.92 -6.72 -5.62
N ARG A 179 8.97 -5.91 -6.69
CA ARG A 179 9.10 -6.40 -8.07
C ARG A 179 10.43 -7.11 -8.30
N LEU A 180 11.55 -6.55 -7.80
CA LEU A 180 12.88 -7.17 -7.91
C LEU A 180 12.96 -8.52 -7.17
N LEU A 181 12.25 -8.65 -6.06
CA LEU A 181 12.27 -9.85 -5.22
C LEU A 181 11.24 -10.91 -5.64
N ALA A 182 10.26 -10.55 -6.47
CA ALA A 182 9.16 -11.45 -6.85
C ALA A 182 9.62 -12.73 -7.56
N SER A 183 10.76 -12.72 -8.25
CA SER A 183 11.32 -13.88 -8.95
C SER A 183 12.11 -14.82 -8.06
N THR A 184 12.62 -14.32 -6.92
CA THR A 184 13.54 -15.08 -6.04
C THR A 184 12.93 -15.42 -4.70
N GLU A 185 11.94 -14.62 -4.23
CA GLU A 185 11.38 -14.74 -2.89
C GLU A 185 9.91 -15.13 -2.90
N ARG A 186 9.49 -15.83 -1.88
CA ARG A 186 8.07 -16.20 -1.70
C ARG A 186 7.32 -15.02 -1.10
N ALA A 187 6.10 -14.77 -1.59
CA ALA A 187 5.26 -13.69 -1.06
C ALA A 187 5.04 -13.78 0.45
N ILE A 188 4.88 -15.01 0.98
CA ILE A 188 4.69 -15.25 2.43
C ILE A 188 5.93 -14.85 3.24
N THR A 189 7.14 -15.11 2.73
CA THR A 189 8.41 -14.70 3.33
C THR A 189 8.50 -13.18 3.37
N LEU A 190 8.20 -12.52 2.25
CA LEU A 190 8.21 -11.05 2.15
C LEU A 190 7.23 -10.40 3.13
N LEU A 191 6.02 -10.96 3.29
CA LEU A 191 5.02 -10.47 4.24
C LEU A 191 5.48 -10.68 5.69
N PHE A 192 6.05 -11.85 6.00
CA PHE A 192 6.55 -12.15 7.33
C PHE A 192 7.69 -11.22 7.74
N TYR A 193 8.70 -11.03 6.89
CA TYR A 193 9.80 -10.10 7.18
C TYR A 193 9.31 -8.67 7.36
N THR A 194 8.29 -8.25 6.61
CA THR A 194 7.68 -6.93 6.79
C THR A 194 7.05 -6.78 8.18
N ALA A 195 6.26 -7.78 8.60
CA ALA A 195 5.65 -7.78 9.92
C ALA A 195 6.72 -7.84 11.04
N LEU A 196 7.74 -8.68 10.87
CA LEU A 196 8.83 -8.87 11.82
C LEU A 196 9.67 -7.60 11.99
N ILE A 197 10.15 -7.00 10.89
CA ILE A 197 10.98 -5.79 10.93
C ILE A 197 10.18 -4.62 11.50
N GLY A 198 8.93 -4.44 11.10
CA GLY A 198 8.07 -3.42 11.68
C GLY A 198 7.85 -3.62 13.18
N THR A 199 7.64 -4.85 13.62
CA THR A 199 7.53 -5.20 15.05
C THR A 199 8.82 -4.91 15.81
N ILE A 200 9.98 -5.26 15.27
CA ILE A 200 11.28 -4.98 15.89
C ILE A 200 11.51 -3.48 16.00
N VAL A 201 11.39 -2.75 14.90
CA VAL A 201 11.69 -1.31 14.85
C VAL A 201 10.76 -0.52 15.78
N PHE A 202 9.45 -0.69 15.64
CA PHE A 202 8.50 0.07 16.46
C PHE A 202 8.26 -0.54 17.83
N GLY A 203 8.39 -1.85 17.99
CA GLY A 203 8.31 -2.49 19.30
C GLY A 203 9.46 -2.11 20.21
N LEU A 204 10.69 -2.01 19.67
CA LEU A 204 11.83 -1.47 20.42
C LEU A 204 11.66 0.02 20.74
N ALA A 205 11.07 0.80 19.84
CA ALA A 205 10.80 2.21 20.06
C ALA A 205 9.63 2.47 21.03
N LEU A 206 8.75 1.48 21.24
CA LEU A 206 7.52 1.63 22.01
C LEU A 206 7.72 2.22 23.42
N PRO A 207 8.75 1.82 24.22
CA PRO A 207 8.93 2.38 25.56
C PRO A 207 9.13 3.90 25.58
N TRP A 208 9.72 4.49 24.53
CA TRP A 208 9.93 5.95 24.44
C TRP A 208 8.69 6.72 23.99
N PHE A 209 7.75 6.04 23.32
CA PHE A 209 6.53 6.64 22.80
C PHE A 209 5.26 6.23 23.56
N TRP A 210 5.39 5.38 24.57
CA TRP A 210 4.27 4.97 25.38
C TRP A 210 3.83 6.08 26.35
N GLU A 211 2.60 6.55 26.18
CA GLU A 211 2.05 7.69 26.95
C GLU A 211 1.43 7.26 28.29
N ASN A 212 1.71 6.07 28.80
CA ASN A 212 1.10 5.50 30.02
C ASN A 212 -0.44 5.50 30.00
N LYS A 213 -1.02 5.59 28.81
CA LYS A 213 -2.47 5.51 28.58
C LYS A 213 -2.86 4.06 28.35
N THR A 214 -3.66 3.51 29.27
CA THR A 214 -4.23 2.16 29.09
C THR A 214 -5.34 2.21 28.03
N PRO A 215 -5.24 1.45 26.93
CA PRO A 215 -6.30 1.42 25.93
C PRO A 215 -7.60 0.88 26.53
N SER A 216 -8.71 1.51 26.20
CA SER A 216 -10.05 1.01 26.51
C SER A 216 -10.37 -0.25 25.68
N THR A 217 -11.35 -1.03 26.09
CA THR A 217 -11.77 -2.25 25.35
C THR A 217 -12.08 -1.98 23.87
N PRO A 218 -12.83 -0.92 23.49
CA PRO A 218 -13.03 -0.58 22.08
C PRO A 218 -11.72 -0.28 21.34
N GLU A 219 -10.79 0.45 21.96
CA GLU A 219 -9.50 0.76 21.34
C GLU A 219 -8.63 -0.49 21.14
N ILE A 220 -8.67 -1.45 22.08
CA ILE A 220 -8.00 -2.76 21.92
C ILE A 220 -8.56 -3.49 20.69
N ILE A 221 -9.89 -3.50 20.53
CA ILE A 221 -10.54 -4.11 19.37
C ILE A 221 -10.09 -3.42 18.07
N LEU A 222 -9.98 -2.09 18.08
CA LEU A 222 -9.48 -1.32 16.92
C LEU A 222 -8.02 -1.64 16.60
N PHE A 223 -7.14 -1.77 17.60
CA PHE A 223 -5.74 -2.17 17.40
C PHE A 223 -5.64 -3.58 16.78
N ILE A 224 -6.42 -4.54 17.30
CA ILE A 224 -6.48 -5.90 16.74
C ILE A 224 -7.07 -5.86 15.32
N GLY A 225 -8.14 -5.10 15.12
CA GLY A 225 -8.79 -4.91 13.82
C GLY A 225 -7.82 -4.35 12.78
N MET A 226 -7.07 -3.31 13.12
CA MET A 226 -6.11 -2.65 12.23
C MET A 226 -5.01 -3.63 11.74
N GLY A 227 -4.42 -4.43 12.62
CA GLY A 227 -3.43 -5.44 12.24
C GLY A 227 -4.04 -6.55 11.39
N THR A 228 -5.28 -6.95 11.71
CA THR A 228 -6.03 -7.96 10.96
C THR A 228 -6.42 -7.46 9.56
N PHE A 229 -6.91 -6.23 9.45
CA PHE A 229 -7.26 -5.61 8.17
C PHE A 229 -6.07 -5.53 7.23
N GLY A 230 -4.90 -5.10 7.75
CA GLY A 230 -3.67 -5.08 6.96
C GLY A 230 -3.25 -6.47 6.47
N GLY A 231 -3.17 -7.45 7.37
CA GLY A 231 -2.77 -8.83 7.04
C GLY A 231 -3.75 -9.51 6.07
N LEU A 232 -5.04 -9.46 6.37
CA LEU A 232 -6.09 -10.06 5.53
C LEU A 232 -6.25 -9.32 4.19
N GLY A 233 -6.13 -7.99 4.20
CA GLY A 233 -6.17 -7.18 2.98
C GLY A 233 -5.06 -7.58 2.01
N HIS A 234 -3.82 -7.68 2.49
CA HIS A 234 -2.70 -8.16 1.68
C HIS A 234 -2.89 -9.60 1.19
N TYR A 235 -3.43 -10.48 2.02
CA TYR A 235 -3.72 -11.86 1.62
C TYR A 235 -4.75 -11.93 0.52
N LEU A 236 -5.91 -11.27 0.67
CA LEU A 236 -6.98 -11.28 -0.32
C LEU A 236 -6.54 -10.62 -1.64
N PHE A 237 -5.83 -9.50 -1.57
CA PHE A 237 -5.32 -8.82 -2.76
C PHE A 237 -4.28 -9.66 -3.50
N THR A 238 -3.38 -10.35 -2.77
CA THR A 238 -2.43 -11.29 -3.37
C THR A 238 -3.14 -12.50 -3.99
N LEU A 239 -4.18 -13.01 -3.30
CA LEU A 239 -4.99 -14.13 -3.81
C LEU A 239 -5.74 -13.76 -5.09
N ALA A 240 -6.16 -12.51 -5.25
CA ALA A 240 -6.85 -12.02 -6.46
C ALA A 240 -6.01 -12.24 -7.73
N TYR A 241 -4.68 -12.10 -7.65
CA TYR A 241 -3.77 -12.35 -8.79
C TYR A 241 -3.78 -13.79 -9.30
N ARG A 242 -4.28 -14.75 -8.53
CA ARG A 242 -4.48 -16.13 -9.01
C ARG A 242 -5.69 -16.28 -9.92
N TYR A 243 -6.64 -15.34 -9.88
CA TYR A 243 -7.91 -15.43 -10.58
C TYR A 243 -8.06 -14.37 -11.67
N ALA A 244 -7.30 -13.29 -11.61
CA ALA A 244 -7.37 -12.21 -12.59
C ALA A 244 -5.95 -11.69 -12.92
N PRO A 245 -5.70 -11.29 -14.18
CA PRO A 245 -4.41 -10.75 -14.59
C PRO A 245 -4.16 -9.38 -13.95
N ALA A 246 -2.89 -9.06 -13.72
CA ALA A 246 -2.47 -7.77 -13.14
C ALA A 246 -3.04 -6.56 -13.92
N SER A 247 -3.24 -6.72 -15.23
CA SER A 247 -3.82 -5.68 -16.08
C SER A 247 -5.28 -5.32 -15.75
N VAL A 248 -6.02 -6.25 -15.12
CA VAL A 248 -7.38 -6.01 -14.63
C VAL A 248 -7.33 -5.48 -13.20
N LEU A 249 -6.43 -6.02 -12.36
CA LEU A 249 -6.34 -5.67 -10.94
C LEU A 249 -5.68 -4.31 -10.69
N ALA A 250 -4.73 -3.89 -11.53
CA ALA A 250 -4.02 -2.63 -11.34
C ALA A 250 -4.97 -1.39 -11.33
N PRO A 251 -5.92 -1.24 -12.28
CA PRO A 251 -6.90 -0.15 -12.21
C PRO A 251 -7.79 -0.21 -10.97
N MET A 252 -8.03 -1.41 -10.42
CA MET A 252 -8.89 -1.56 -9.25
C MET A 252 -8.30 -0.96 -7.99
N THR A 253 -6.97 -0.75 -7.91
CA THR A 253 -6.35 -0.13 -6.75
C THR A 253 -6.95 1.25 -6.45
N TYR A 254 -7.43 1.97 -7.47
CA TYR A 254 -8.11 3.25 -7.28
C TYR A 254 -9.48 3.13 -6.57
N LEU A 255 -10.05 1.92 -6.46
CA LEU A 255 -11.23 1.67 -5.64
C LEU A 255 -10.97 1.99 -4.15
N GLN A 256 -9.71 1.85 -3.69
CA GLN A 256 -9.33 2.27 -2.33
C GLN A 256 -9.55 3.77 -2.10
N LEU A 257 -9.35 4.61 -3.13
CA LEU A 257 -9.64 6.04 -3.03
C LEU A 257 -11.14 6.32 -2.83
N LEU A 258 -12.01 5.56 -3.51
CA LEU A 258 -13.46 5.64 -3.31
C LEU A 258 -13.84 5.19 -1.89
N TRP A 259 -13.27 4.10 -1.39
CA TRP A 259 -13.48 3.64 -0.02
C TRP A 259 -12.96 4.65 1.01
N ALA A 260 -11.79 5.25 0.77
CA ALA A 260 -11.23 6.28 1.65
C ALA A 260 -12.12 7.53 1.70
N GLY A 261 -12.67 7.96 0.56
CA GLY A 261 -13.63 9.06 0.50
C GLY A 261 -14.93 8.74 1.25
N LEU A 262 -15.49 7.56 1.01
CA LEU A 262 -16.72 7.10 1.67
C LEU A 262 -16.56 6.97 3.20
N LEU A 263 -15.48 6.32 3.64
CA LEU A 263 -15.20 6.16 5.08
C LEU A 263 -14.81 7.50 5.72
N GLY A 264 -14.13 8.37 4.99
CA GLY A 264 -13.83 9.73 5.41
C GLY A 264 -15.08 10.52 5.70
N TRP A 265 -16.09 10.41 4.84
CA TRP A 265 -17.39 11.03 5.02
C TRP A 265 -18.17 10.40 6.19
N ILE A 266 -18.35 9.07 6.18
CA ILE A 266 -19.20 8.38 7.17
C ILE A 266 -18.63 8.46 8.60
N ILE A 267 -17.31 8.31 8.76
CA ILE A 267 -16.68 8.18 10.08
C ILE A 267 -16.21 9.53 10.62
N PHE A 268 -15.71 10.41 9.73
CA PHE A 268 -15.04 11.65 10.12
C PHE A 268 -15.79 12.91 9.68
N ASP A 269 -16.98 12.75 9.05
CA ASP A 269 -17.75 13.85 8.46
C ASP A 269 -16.90 14.79 7.57
N SER A 270 -15.95 14.18 6.86
CA SER A 270 -14.94 14.87 6.04
C SER A 270 -15.14 14.52 4.58
N THR A 271 -15.55 15.53 3.79
CA THR A 271 -15.67 15.42 2.33
C THR A 271 -14.63 16.30 1.65
N PRO A 272 -13.93 15.78 0.63
CA PRO A 272 -13.03 16.60 -0.18
C PRO A 272 -13.82 17.73 -0.88
N ASP A 273 -13.22 18.90 -1.02
CA ASP A 273 -13.80 19.94 -1.82
C ASP A 273 -13.68 19.65 -3.34
N THR A 274 -14.29 20.48 -4.17
CA THR A 274 -14.32 20.28 -5.63
C THR A 274 -12.91 20.19 -6.23
N TRP A 275 -11.96 20.97 -5.75
CA TRP A 275 -10.57 20.92 -6.22
C TRP A 275 -9.84 19.68 -5.74
N GLY A 276 -10.11 19.24 -4.50
CA GLY A 276 -9.62 17.98 -3.96
C GLY A 276 -10.10 16.80 -4.81
N ILE A 277 -11.40 16.72 -5.10
CA ILE A 277 -12.00 15.70 -5.99
C ILE A 277 -11.35 15.74 -7.37
N THR A 278 -11.20 16.95 -7.96
CA THR A 278 -10.55 17.10 -9.27
C THR A 278 -9.12 16.58 -9.25
N GLY A 279 -8.34 16.93 -8.23
CA GLY A 279 -6.98 16.41 -8.05
C GLY A 279 -6.92 14.89 -7.91
N MET A 280 -7.86 14.29 -7.15
CA MET A 280 -7.97 12.82 -7.00
C MET A 280 -8.25 12.13 -8.34
N VAL A 281 -9.19 12.68 -9.14
CA VAL A 281 -9.50 12.15 -10.47
C VAL A 281 -8.28 12.24 -11.39
N ILE A 282 -7.55 13.36 -11.36
CA ILE A 282 -6.34 13.55 -12.15
C ILE A 282 -5.24 12.56 -11.75
N ILE A 283 -5.01 12.32 -10.46
CA ILE A 283 -4.03 11.32 -9.97
C ILE A 283 -4.45 9.92 -10.44
N ALA A 284 -5.73 9.57 -10.30
CA ALA A 284 -6.25 8.29 -10.77
C ALA A 284 -6.05 8.12 -12.29
N ALA A 285 -6.35 9.16 -13.07
CA ALA A 285 -6.14 9.16 -14.52
C ALA A 285 -4.65 9.00 -14.89
N SER A 286 -3.74 9.66 -14.17
CA SER A 286 -2.29 9.53 -14.40
C SER A 286 -1.80 8.09 -14.20
N GLY A 287 -2.25 7.44 -13.13
CA GLY A 287 -1.90 6.04 -12.88
C GLY A 287 -2.52 5.07 -13.89
N LEU A 288 -3.75 5.33 -14.36
CA LEU A 288 -4.37 4.56 -15.43
C LEU A 288 -3.61 4.69 -16.76
N LEU A 289 -3.09 5.88 -17.08
CA LEU A 289 -2.25 6.10 -18.27
C LEU A 289 -0.98 5.24 -18.22
N ILE A 290 -0.33 5.13 -17.05
CA ILE A 290 0.84 4.25 -16.86
C ILE A 290 0.45 2.78 -17.05
N ALA A 291 -0.67 2.35 -16.49
CA ALA A 291 -1.16 0.98 -16.63
C ALA A 291 -1.47 0.62 -18.10
N LEU A 292 -2.05 1.54 -18.86
CA LEU A 292 -2.32 1.38 -20.29
C LEU A 292 -1.02 1.30 -21.10
N LYS A 293 -0.03 2.18 -20.84
CA LYS A 293 1.28 2.13 -21.49
C LYS A 293 1.93 0.77 -21.32
N SER A 294 1.88 0.21 -20.11
CA SER A 294 2.50 -1.08 -19.81
C SER A 294 1.86 -2.25 -20.59
N ARG A 295 0.62 -2.10 -21.07
CA ARG A 295 -0.05 -3.06 -21.96
C ARG A 295 0.40 -2.91 -23.40
N LEU A 296 0.49 -1.66 -23.90
CA LEU A 296 0.86 -1.37 -25.29
C LEU A 296 2.29 -1.80 -25.61
N ASN A 297 3.21 -1.74 -24.66
CA ASN A 297 4.60 -2.17 -24.83
C ASN A 297 4.80 -3.69 -24.73
N LYS A 298 3.76 -4.49 -24.48
CA LYS A 298 3.81 -5.97 -24.44
C LYS A 298 3.34 -6.62 -25.75
N HIS A 299 2.89 -5.86 -26.69
CA HIS A 299 2.58 -6.24 -28.08
C HIS A 299 3.59 -5.63 -29.06
#